data_c5619777d6607aa1457dd1c68e9e005f
#
_entry.id   c5619777d6607aa1457dd1c68e9e005f
#
_cell.length_a   1.000
_cell.length_b   1.000
_cell.length_c   1.000
_cell.angle_alpha   90.00
_cell.angle_beta   90.00
_cell.angle_gamma   90.00
#
_symmetry.space_group_name_H-M   'P 1'
#
loop_
_entity.id
_entity.type
_entity.pdbx_description
1 polymer ?
#
loop_
_entity_poly.entity_id
_entity_poly.type
_entity_poly.pdbx_seq_one_letter_code
_entity_poly.pdbx_strand_id
1 'polypeptide(L)'
;MRPLPRLPGGRIAKVSMHVLFEDDGQCKAGTILADNDTSLQVEAASGKRLKIKAATVLLRFNEPSPSALLAGAQKLGSELDPDFLWEVSGDDEFGFADLAREYFGRLPQPVEAAATVLALHTAPMYFYKRGKGRYRKAPPDALKAALASVERKRREAEETAGWIVALKARTLPAAFTARLPMLLYKPDKNSLEWKALAAACDALQSNPVALLAECGAIPSTHEYHFQRFLSEAFPQGTAFPATGPLPPPPELPLAPVRAFSIDDATTTEIDDAFSVRDLPNGNYEVGIHIAAPALAMPRGSPHDAAARARLSTVYMPGRKITMLPEDAVAAYTLAEGTTAPALSLYAEVGPDGTVHRQTTRVNRVPIAANLRLDAIGEVFANDLPAASDPPWNAEMRVLWKMALKLAEVRGKPDIMRTDFNFYVDWDAAPDGRVDVVARTRGSPLDKLVAELMIFVNNSWGKLLSDAKAPGFYRVQSNGKVKMSTRPGEHQGLGLAHYLWASSPLRRYSDLLNQRQVLAVLAGDKPPYADNDAELFAALTDFEATYSQYAEFQDRIEHYWCLRWLLQEGVTETTASVIRDNLVRLERLPIVVRLPDLPSIAPETSIRVAVSRIDLLAATFECRYAGPVS
;
A
#
# COMPACT_ATOMS: atom_id res chain seq x y z
N MET A 1 -19.86 60.27 102.08
CA MET A 1 -19.80 58.98 101.31
C MET A 1 -19.91 59.28 99.83
N ARG A 2 -18.81 59.15 99.14
CA ARG A 2 -18.77 59.30 97.65
C ARG A 2 -18.88 57.91 97.02
N PRO A 3 -19.64 57.73 95.93
CA PRO A 3 -19.72 56.45 95.25
C PRO A 3 -18.52 56.25 94.35
N LEU A 4 -18.02 55.02 94.33
CA LEU A 4 -16.91 54.50 93.46
C LEU A 4 -17.33 54.47 91.99
N PRO A 5 -16.41 54.67 91.03
CA PRO A 5 -16.69 54.66 89.60
C PRO A 5 -16.84 53.24 89.10
N ARG A 6 -17.81 53.03 88.14
CA ARG A 6 -18.01 51.80 87.36
C ARG A 6 -16.88 51.64 86.36
N LEU A 7 -16.22 50.46 86.32
CA LEU A 7 -15.31 50.00 85.28
C LEU A 7 -16.07 49.70 83.95
N PRO A 8 -15.51 50.01 82.79
CA PRO A 8 -16.18 49.75 81.53
C PRO A 8 -16.16 48.26 81.20
N GLY A 9 -17.28 47.69 80.72
CA GLY A 9 -17.48 46.32 80.37
C GLY A 9 -16.56 45.87 79.19
N GLY A 10 -15.68 44.94 79.50
CA GLY A 10 -14.93 44.28 78.50
C GLY A 10 -15.86 43.47 77.55
N ARG A 11 -15.85 43.82 76.30
CA ARG A 11 -16.43 42.95 75.23
C ARG A 11 -15.68 41.62 75.26
N ILE A 12 -16.35 40.55 75.68
CA ILE A 12 -15.92 39.20 75.45
C ILE A 12 -15.89 39.04 73.95
N ALA A 13 -14.69 38.89 73.38
CA ALA A 13 -14.52 38.60 71.95
C ALA A 13 -15.25 37.26 71.63
N LYS A 14 -16.26 37.32 70.79
CA LYS A 14 -16.92 36.11 70.28
C LYS A 14 -15.91 35.30 69.53
N VAL A 15 -15.43 34.18 70.07
CA VAL A 15 -14.55 33.26 69.39
C VAL A 15 -15.32 32.77 68.16
N SER A 16 -14.87 33.20 66.98
CA SER A 16 -15.44 32.76 65.73
C SER A 16 -14.98 31.34 65.44
N MET A 17 -15.90 30.41 65.33
CA MET A 17 -15.58 29.02 64.95
C MET A 17 -15.52 28.89 63.43
N HIS A 18 -14.49 28.26 62.92
CA HIS A 18 -14.25 28.05 61.49
C HIS A 18 -14.30 26.56 61.14
N VAL A 19 -14.52 26.27 59.84
CA VAL A 19 -14.51 24.89 59.31
C VAL A 19 -13.67 24.76 58.09
N LEU A 20 -12.97 23.61 57.96
CA LEU A 20 -12.46 23.05 56.71
C LEU A 20 -13.49 22.01 56.23
N PHE A 21 -13.93 22.10 55.03
CA PHE A 21 -14.93 21.21 54.46
C PHE A 21 -14.60 20.85 53.00
N GLU A 22 -15.14 19.74 52.52
CA GLU A 22 -15.01 19.31 51.14
C GLU A 22 -16.26 19.71 50.32
N ASP A 23 -16.02 20.42 49.22
CA ASP A 23 -17.06 20.85 48.29
C ASP A 23 -16.53 20.65 46.85
N ASP A 24 -17.27 19.88 46.02
CA ASP A 24 -16.90 19.53 44.65
C ASP A 24 -15.46 18.95 44.51
N GLY A 25 -15.07 18.09 45.46
CA GLY A 25 -13.74 17.48 45.47
C GLY A 25 -12.61 18.42 45.90
N GLN A 26 -12.90 19.64 46.33
CA GLN A 26 -11.91 20.60 46.81
C GLN A 26 -12.08 20.87 48.31
N CYS A 27 -10.97 21.04 49.00
CA CYS A 27 -10.97 21.49 50.38
C CYS A 27 -11.14 23.01 50.43
N LYS A 28 -12.20 23.46 51.12
CA LYS A 28 -12.55 24.88 51.31
C LYS A 28 -12.64 25.19 52.81
N ALA A 29 -12.33 26.42 53.18
CA ALA A 29 -12.47 26.87 54.57
C ALA A 29 -13.39 28.08 54.66
N GLY A 30 -14.06 28.21 55.79
CA GLY A 30 -14.95 29.33 56.04
C GLY A 30 -15.34 29.45 57.50
N THR A 31 -15.97 30.59 57.85
CA THR A 31 -16.48 30.91 59.20
C THR A 31 -17.90 30.42 59.38
N ILE A 32 -18.20 29.72 60.44
CA ILE A 32 -19.54 29.25 60.76
C ILE A 32 -20.40 30.45 61.20
N LEU A 33 -21.49 30.65 60.46
CA LEU A 33 -22.53 31.66 60.78
C LEU A 33 -23.67 31.04 61.58
N ALA A 34 -24.07 29.82 61.27
CA ALA A 34 -25.04 29.02 61.99
C ALA A 34 -24.76 27.54 61.86
N ASP A 35 -24.99 26.79 62.94
CA ASP A 35 -24.85 25.32 62.99
C ASP A 35 -26.21 24.72 63.37
N ASN A 36 -26.77 23.89 62.49
CA ASN A 36 -28.09 23.27 62.62
C ASN A 36 -27.97 21.72 62.67
N ASP A 37 -26.95 21.19 63.31
CA ASP A 37 -26.59 19.75 63.46
C ASP A 37 -26.42 18.99 62.16
N THR A 38 -27.35 19.09 61.21
CA THR A 38 -27.28 18.38 59.92
C THR A 38 -26.68 19.22 58.79
N SER A 39 -26.66 20.57 58.96
CA SER A 39 -26.12 21.51 57.97
C SER A 39 -25.57 22.77 58.66
N LEU A 40 -24.54 23.35 58.09
CA LEU A 40 -23.92 24.58 58.53
C LEU A 40 -24.13 25.68 57.47
N GLN A 41 -24.38 26.91 57.95
CA GLN A 41 -24.20 28.10 57.12
C GLN A 41 -22.78 28.62 57.35
N VAL A 42 -22.04 28.71 56.27
CA VAL A 42 -20.62 29.07 56.30
C VAL A 42 -20.37 30.26 55.39
N GLU A 43 -19.61 31.23 55.84
CA GLU A 43 -19.08 32.31 55.02
C GLU A 43 -17.66 31.93 54.57
N ALA A 44 -17.50 31.69 53.26
CA ALA A 44 -16.21 31.39 52.68
C ALA A 44 -15.27 32.60 52.74
N ALA A 45 -13.97 32.39 52.55
CA ALA A 45 -12.96 33.45 52.51
C ALA A 45 -13.25 34.54 51.43
N SER A 46 -14.03 34.21 50.40
CA SER A 46 -14.49 35.14 49.36
C SER A 46 -15.71 36.00 49.76
N GLY A 47 -16.22 35.83 50.97
CA GLY A 47 -17.46 36.49 51.45
C GLY A 47 -18.75 35.78 50.99
N LYS A 48 -18.68 34.73 50.20
CA LYS A 48 -19.85 33.97 49.71
C LYS A 48 -20.41 33.11 50.84
N ARG A 49 -21.73 33.20 51.07
CA ARG A 49 -22.45 32.35 52.04
C ARG A 49 -22.86 31.04 51.39
N LEU A 50 -22.51 29.94 52.00
CA LEU A 50 -22.74 28.57 51.53
C LEU A 50 -23.50 27.80 52.62
N LYS A 51 -24.46 26.97 52.21
CA LYS A 51 -25.05 25.95 53.05
C LYS A 51 -24.39 24.63 52.77
N ILE A 52 -23.67 24.08 53.75
CA ILE A 52 -22.96 22.81 53.63
C ILE A 52 -23.59 21.74 54.53
N LYS A 53 -23.46 20.46 54.15
CA LYS A 53 -23.91 19.36 55.03
C LYS A 53 -22.89 19.17 56.14
N ALA A 54 -23.32 18.93 57.37
CA ALA A 54 -22.41 18.65 58.51
C ALA A 54 -21.43 17.48 58.19
N ALA A 55 -21.89 16.49 57.42
CA ALA A 55 -21.07 15.38 56.97
C ALA A 55 -19.95 15.76 55.99
N THR A 56 -19.92 17.01 55.44
CA THR A 56 -18.81 17.45 54.55
C THR A 56 -17.70 18.16 55.35
N VAL A 57 -17.91 18.44 56.62
CA VAL A 57 -16.91 19.05 57.49
C VAL A 57 -15.80 18.08 57.80
N LEU A 58 -14.56 18.49 57.54
CA LEU A 58 -13.34 17.73 57.79
C LEU A 58 -12.71 18.13 59.15
N LEU A 59 -12.68 19.45 59.44
CA LEU A 59 -12.07 19.99 60.66
C LEU A 59 -12.83 21.22 61.13
N ARG A 60 -13.00 21.36 62.47
CA ARG A 60 -13.45 22.58 63.13
C ARG A 60 -12.27 23.20 63.87
N PHE A 61 -12.12 24.51 63.76
CA PHE A 61 -11.00 25.22 64.37
C PHE A 61 -11.38 26.66 64.74
N ASN A 62 -10.62 27.29 65.64
CA ASN A 62 -10.83 28.66 66.06
C ASN A 62 -9.80 29.60 65.43
N GLU A 63 -8.58 29.15 65.29
CA GLU A 63 -7.44 29.87 64.70
C GLU A 63 -6.63 28.93 63.83
N PRO A 64 -5.98 29.43 62.75
CA PRO A 64 -6.01 30.81 62.23
C PRO A 64 -7.27 31.13 61.45
N SER A 65 -7.38 32.32 60.80
CA SER A 65 -8.47 32.61 59.90
C SER A 65 -8.59 31.62 58.75
N PRO A 66 -9.78 31.41 58.14
CA PRO A 66 -9.95 30.44 57.03
C PRO A 66 -8.97 30.62 55.88
N SER A 67 -8.66 31.84 55.50
CA SER A 67 -7.70 32.14 54.42
C SER A 67 -6.25 31.81 54.83
N ALA A 68 -5.88 32.13 56.07
CA ALA A 68 -4.57 31.85 56.61
C ALA A 68 -4.34 30.31 56.82
N LEU A 69 -5.42 29.58 57.22
CA LEU A 69 -5.38 28.13 57.31
C LEU A 69 -5.08 27.52 55.92
N LEU A 70 -5.81 27.89 54.88
CA LEU A 70 -5.62 27.32 53.52
C LEU A 70 -4.24 27.66 52.97
N ALA A 71 -3.78 28.90 53.14
CA ALA A 71 -2.46 29.31 52.68
C ALA A 71 -1.33 28.55 53.43
N GLY A 72 -1.44 28.45 54.76
CA GLY A 72 -0.52 27.69 55.57
C GLY A 72 -0.53 26.20 55.26
N ALA A 73 -1.71 25.63 55.08
CA ALA A 73 -1.90 24.22 54.76
C ALA A 73 -1.38 23.88 53.35
N GLN A 74 -1.55 24.75 52.35
CA GLN A 74 -0.97 24.55 51.01
C GLN A 74 0.56 24.56 51.05
N LYS A 75 1.15 25.53 51.76
CA LYS A 75 2.58 25.61 51.90
C LYS A 75 3.13 24.37 52.61
N LEU A 76 2.64 24.05 53.80
CA LEU A 76 3.08 22.90 54.57
C LEU A 76 2.78 21.58 53.85
N GLY A 77 1.62 21.45 53.18
CA GLY A 77 1.24 20.25 52.42
C GLY A 77 2.17 19.93 51.24
N SER A 78 2.78 20.95 50.62
CA SER A 78 3.79 20.76 49.58
C SER A 78 5.19 20.32 50.14
N GLU A 79 5.38 20.48 51.44
CA GLU A 79 6.62 20.07 52.15
C GLU A 79 6.51 18.64 52.75
N LEU A 80 5.26 18.10 52.84
CA LEU A 80 5.01 16.74 53.31
C LEU A 80 5.43 15.71 52.26
N ASP A 81 6.29 14.78 52.62
CA ASP A 81 6.76 13.70 51.76
C ASP A 81 5.70 12.58 51.66
N PRO A 82 5.12 12.34 50.49
CA PRO A 82 4.12 11.29 50.29
C PRO A 82 4.65 9.88 50.56
N ASP A 83 5.96 9.60 50.31
CA ASP A 83 6.56 8.31 50.60
C ASP A 83 6.58 8.06 52.10
N PHE A 84 7.02 9.06 52.87
CA PHE A 84 7.04 8.95 54.34
C PHE A 84 5.63 8.89 54.96
N LEU A 85 4.67 9.65 54.43
CA LEU A 85 3.27 9.53 54.85
C LEU A 85 2.73 8.12 54.59
N TRP A 86 3.11 7.49 53.49
CA TRP A 86 2.69 6.13 53.14
C TRP A 86 3.35 5.10 54.07
N GLU A 87 4.61 5.26 54.41
CA GLU A 87 5.35 4.36 55.32
C GLU A 87 4.73 4.37 56.72
N VAL A 88 4.41 5.56 57.30
CA VAL A 88 3.87 5.68 58.64
C VAL A 88 2.38 5.34 58.73
N SER A 89 1.67 5.29 57.60
CA SER A 89 0.23 4.96 57.62
C SER A 89 0.01 3.45 57.75
N GLY A 90 -0.99 3.08 58.58
CA GLY A 90 -1.42 1.69 58.74
C GLY A 90 -2.07 1.09 57.47
N ASP A 91 -2.22 -0.24 57.44
CA ASP A 91 -2.87 -0.95 56.30
C ASP A 91 -4.38 -0.81 56.27
N ASP A 92 -4.98 -0.48 57.43
CA ASP A 92 -6.40 -0.27 57.58
C ASP A 92 -6.85 1.12 57.07
N GLU A 93 -8.15 1.34 57.04
CA GLU A 93 -8.72 2.64 56.74
C GLU A 93 -8.48 3.60 57.88
N PHE A 94 -7.87 4.77 57.63
CA PHE A 94 -7.56 5.79 58.63
C PHE A 94 -8.17 7.15 58.30
N GLY A 95 -8.34 7.98 59.34
CA GLY A 95 -8.68 9.39 59.19
C GLY A 95 -7.44 10.26 58.97
N PHE A 96 -7.54 11.34 58.19
CA PHE A 96 -6.41 12.24 57.97
C PHE A 96 -5.87 12.85 59.31
N ALA A 97 -6.73 13.07 60.30
CA ALA A 97 -6.33 13.60 61.61
C ALA A 97 -5.54 12.59 62.42
N ASP A 98 -5.80 11.28 62.27
CA ASP A 98 -5.08 10.22 62.92
C ASP A 98 -3.67 10.12 62.31
N LEU A 99 -3.56 10.12 60.97
CA LEU A 99 -2.29 10.15 60.28
C LEU A 99 -1.48 11.42 60.60
N ALA A 100 -2.11 12.57 60.69
CA ALA A 100 -1.45 13.82 61.11
C ALA A 100 -0.86 13.71 62.51
N ARG A 101 -1.58 13.05 63.44
CA ARG A 101 -1.07 12.82 64.79
C ARG A 101 0.17 11.90 64.78
N GLU A 102 0.15 10.85 64.01
CA GLU A 102 1.30 9.94 63.85
C GLU A 102 2.50 10.64 63.22
N TYR A 103 2.28 11.37 62.15
CA TYR A 103 3.33 12.10 61.43
C TYR A 103 4.02 13.16 62.27
N PHE A 104 3.22 14.01 63.01
CA PHE A 104 3.76 15.09 63.83
C PHE A 104 4.15 14.64 65.27
N GLY A 105 3.85 13.39 65.68
CA GLY A 105 4.14 12.84 67.00
C GLY A 105 3.38 13.52 68.17
N ARG A 106 2.36 14.35 67.84
CA ARG A 106 1.54 15.09 68.80
C ARG A 106 0.16 15.42 68.20
N LEU A 107 -0.74 15.98 69.02
CA LEU A 107 -1.99 16.47 68.49
C LEU A 107 -1.72 17.57 67.43
N PRO A 108 -2.15 17.39 66.17
CA PRO A 108 -1.82 18.31 65.12
C PRO A 108 -2.52 19.64 65.29
N GLN A 109 -1.86 20.74 64.95
CA GLN A 109 -2.47 22.03 64.83
C GLN A 109 -3.42 22.09 63.65
N PRO A 110 -4.41 22.99 63.61
CA PRO A 110 -5.36 23.07 62.46
C PRO A 110 -4.69 23.16 61.09
N VAL A 111 -3.58 23.89 60.97
CA VAL A 111 -2.80 24.00 59.71
C VAL A 111 -2.16 22.67 59.35
N GLU A 112 -1.62 21.93 60.34
CA GLU A 112 -0.98 20.63 60.10
C GLU A 112 -2.01 19.57 59.66
N ALA A 113 -3.17 19.52 60.32
CA ALA A 113 -4.26 18.63 59.95
C ALA A 113 -4.81 18.96 58.56
N ALA A 114 -4.95 20.24 58.25
CA ALA A 114 -5.36 20.71 56.94
C ALA A 114 -4.31 20.40 55.84
N ALA A 115 -3.01 20.56 56.14
CA ALA A 115 -1.91 20.20 55.26
C ALA A 115 -1.90 18.71 54.94
N THR A 116 -2.08 17.85 55.95
CA THR A 116 -2.16 16.40 55.77
C THR A 116 -3.30 15.98 54.85
N VAL A 117 -4.53 16.51 55.04
CA VAL A 117 -5.65 16.16 54.15
C VAL A 117 -5.42 16.65 52.72
N LEU A 118 -4.77 17.79 52.52
CA LEU A 118 -4.40 18.30 51.22
C LEU A 118 -3.33 17.40 50.55
N ALA A 119 -2.28 16.99 51.27
CA ALA A 119 -1.25 16.09 50.79
C ALA A 119 -1.85 14.74 50.37
N LEU A 120 -2.70 14.14 51.20
CA LEU A 120 -3.41 12.89 50.87
C LEU A 120 -4.32 13.04 49.63
N HIS A 121 -4.95 14.20 49.46
CA HIS A 121 -5.81 14.46 48.33
C HIS A 121 -5.03 14.63 47.01
N THR A 122 -3.84 15.20 47.07
CA THR A 122 -2.96 15.41 45.92
C THR A 122 -2.10 14.22 45.56
N ALA A 123 -2.08 13.17 46.37
CA ALA A 123 -1.29 11.96 46.17
C ALA A 123 -2.16 10.69 45.97
N PRO A 124 -3.03 10.64 44.89
CA PRO A 124 -3.96 9.52 44.68
C PRO A 124 -3.30 8.19 44.35
N MET A 125 -2.02 8.17 43.99
CA MET A 125 -1.23 6.95 43.79
C MET A 125 -0.86 6.27 45.11
N TYR A 126 -0.67 7.08 46.16
CA TYR A 126 -0.28 6.62 47.47
C TYR A 126 -1.49 6.27 48.33
N PHE A 127 -2.61 7.03 48.19
CA PHE A 127 -3.77 6.96 49.11
C PHE A 127 -5.08 6.89 48.35
N TYR A 128 -5.85 5.85 48.62
CA TYR A 128 -7.17 5.66 48.07
C TYR A 128 -8.20 6.31 48.99
N LYS A 129 -8.94 7.29 48.48
CA LYS A 129 -10.04 7.93 49.21
C LYS A 129 -11.17 6.94 49.46
N ARG A 130 -11.59 6.76 50.70
CA ARG A 130 -12.65 5.84 51.13
C ARG A 130 -13.91 6.58 51.61
N GLY A 131 -13.74 7.82 51.99
CA GLY A 131 -14.83 8.67 52.47
C GLY A 131 -14.31 10.08 52.70
N LYS A 132 -15.10 10.89 53.42
CA LYS A 132 -14.71 12.26 53.72
C LYS A 132 -13.64 12.27 54.81
N GLY A 133 -12.46 12.72 54.44
CA GLY A 133 -11.30 12.71 55.27
C GLY A 133 -10.80 11.31 55.67
N ARG A 134 -11.27 10.25 55.03
CA ARG A 134 -10.83 8.88 55.28
C ARG A 134 -10.14 8.32 54.07
N TYR A 135 -9.03 7.63 54.33
CA TYR A 135 -8.11 7.12 53.28
C TYR A 135 -7.65 5.71 53.66
N ARG A 136 -7.16 5.02 52.67
CA ARG A 136 -6.44 3.76 52.80
C ARG A 136 -5.21 3.85 51.95
N LYS A 137 -4.04 3.39 52.45
CA LYS A 137 -2.81 3.38 51.67
C LYS A 137 -2.93 2.41 50.47
N ALA A 138 -2.26 2.73 49.40
CA ALA A 138 -2.13 1.83 48.26
C ALA A 138 -1.30 0.61 48.67
N PRO A 139 -1.67 -0.61 48.22
CA PRO A 139 -0.82 -1.77 48.40
C PRO A 139 0.58 -1.56 47.82
N PRO A 140 1.65 -2.10 48.43
CA PRO A 140 3.03 -1.89 47.96
C PRO A 140 3.26 -2.17 46.50
N ASP A 141 2.71 -3.28 45.97
CA ASP A 141 2.82 -3.65 44.55
C ASP A 141 2.10 -2.67 43.62
N ALA A 142 0.92 -2.19 44.05
CA ALA A 142 0.17 -1.21 43.28
C ALA A 142 0.88 0.15 43.22
N LEU A 143 1.43 0.62 44.35
CA LEU A 143 2.22 1.84 44.41
C LEU A 143 3.47 1.73 43.52
N LYS A 144 4.24 0.64 43.66
CA LYS A 144 5.42 0.39 42.82
C LYS A 144 5.07 0.40 41.33
N ALA A 145 4.00 -0.27 40.95
CA ALA A 145 3.53 -0.28 39.56
C ALA A 145 3.12 1.12 39.07
N ALA A 146 2.42 1.90 39.92
CA ALA A 146 2.00 3.27 39.59
C ALA A 146 3.21 4.21 39.39
N LEU A 147 4.16 4.19 40.31
CA LEU A 147 5.39 4.98 40.24
C LEU A 147 6.23 4.60 39.00
N ALA A 148 6.39 3.29 38.73
CA ALA A 148 7.08 2.82 37.54
C ALA A 148 6.38 3.29 36.25
N SER A 149 5.03 3.34 36.25
CA SER A 149 4.27 3.84 35.11
C SER A 149 4.47 5.36 34.88
N VAL A 150 4.52 6.14 35.95
CA VAL A 150 4.81 7.60 35.86
C VAL A 150 6.21 7.86 35.35
N GLU A 151 7.20 7.15 35.89
CA GLU A 151 8.59 7.28 35.47
C GLU A 151 8.78 6.86 34.00
N ARG A 152 8.13 5.77 33.59
CA ARG A 152 8.12 5.36 32.18
C ARG A 152 7.53 6.46 31.29
N LYS A 153 6.37 7.01 31.63
CA LYS A 153 5.73 8.10 30.86
C LYS A 153 6.61 9.34 30.79
N ARG A 154 7.29 9.67 31.90
CA ARG A 154 8.23 10.81 31.92
C ARG A 154 9.38 10.58 30.95
N ARG A 155 9.99 9.39 30.98
CA ARG A 155 11.09 9.02 30.07
C ARG A 155 10.63 9.01 28.61
N GLU A 156 9.48 8.40 28.31
CA GLU A 156 8.87 8.41 26.98
C GLU A 156 8.63 9.85 26.46
N ALA A 157 8.19 10.74 27.31
CA ALA A 157 7.99 12.14 26.96
C ALA A 157 9.32 12.88 26.69
N GLU A 158 10.35 12.66 27.52
CA GLU A 158 11.69 13.22 27.33
C GLU A 158 12.33 12.72 26.03
N GLU A 159 12.26 11.41 25.75
CA GLU A 159 12.75 10.82 24.51
C GLU A 159 12.01 11.40 23.28
N THR A 160 10.68 11.46 23.33
CA THR A 160 9.87 12.02 22.25
C THR A 160 10.22 13.48 21.98
N ALA A 161 10.42 14.27 23.02
CA ALA A 161 10.84 15.68 22.89
C ALA A 161 12.24 15.78 22.24
N GLY A 162 13.18 14.91 22.63
CA GLY A 162 14.51 14.83 22.02
C GLY A 162 14.44 14.47 20.53
N TRP A 163 13.60 13.51 20.15
CA TRP A 163 13.39 13.15 18.75
C TRP A 163 12.78 14.29 17.92
N ILE A 164 11.82 15.02 18.46
CA ILE A 164 11.24 16.20 17.79
C ILE A 164 12.32 17.25 17.50
N VAL A 165 13.19 17.52 18.46
CA VAL A 165 14.30 18.47 18.29
C VAL A 165 15.26 17.99 17.19
N ALA A 166 15.66 16.72 17.20
CA ALA A 166 16.55 16.14 16.19
C ALA A 166 15.94 16.20 14.79
N LEU A 167 14.67 15.81 14.63
CA LEU A 167 13.96 15.86 13.34
C LEU A 167 13.82 17.30 12.82
N LYS A 168 13.56 18.25 13.69
CA LYS A 168 13.53 19.69 13.30
C LYS A 168 14.91 20.19 12.83
N ALA A 169 15.97 19.61 13.37
CA ALA A 169 17.36 19.87 12.94
C ALA A 169 17.79 19.02 11.72
N ARG A 170 16.87 18.28 11.07
CA ARG A 170 17.14 17.37 9.94
C ARG A 170 18.11 16.24 10.30
N THR A 171 18.09 15.81 11.53
CA THR A 171 18.88 14.67 12.00
C THR A 171 17.96 13.49 12.31
N LEU A 172 18.25 12.34 11.70
CA LEU A 172 17.45 11.12 11.93
C LEU A 172 17.81 10.53 13.31
N PRO A 173 16.84 10.41 14.26
CA PRO A 173 17.11 9.74 15.52
C PRO A 173 17.44 8.26 15.29
N ALA A 174 18.44 7.72 16.03
CA ALA A 174 18.86 6.33 15.87
C ALA A 174 17.74 5.30 16.09
N ALA A 175 16.79 5.61 16.99
CA ALA A 175 15.61 4.77 17.22
C ALA A 175 14.71 4.61 15.99
N PHE A 176 14.75 5.55 15.05
CA PHE A 176 13.93 5.51 13.82
C PHE A 176 14.46 4.53 12.79
N THR A 177 15.76 4.24 12.76
CA THR A 177 16.39 3.42 11.71
C THR A 177 15.72 2.06 11.55
N ALA A 178 15.51 1.33 12.63
CA ALA A 178 14.82 0.03 12.61
C ALA A 178 13.30 0.14 12.33
N ARG A 179 12.73 1.33 12.46
CA ARG A 179 11.30 1.61 12.27
C ARG A 179 10.97 2.28 10.93
N LEU A 180 11.98 2.63 10.13
CA LEU A 180 11.79 3.31 8.85
C LEU A 180 10.75 2.66 7.93
N PRO A 181 10.74 1.33 7.71
CA PRO A 181 9.73 0.71 6.86
C PRO A 181 8.30 0.94 7.37
N MET A 182 8.10 0.91 8.70
CA MET A 182 6.78 1.21 9.27
C MET A 182 6.43 2.69 9.11
N LEU A 183 7.35 3.59 9.40
CA LEU A 183 7.11 5.03 9.31
C LEU A 183 6.83 5.52 7.89
N LEU A 184 7.48 4.90 6.89
CA LEU A 184 7.34 5.29 5.48
C LEU A 184 6.13 4.64 4.79
N TYR A 185 5.82 3.37 5.08
CA TYR A 185 4.89 2.60 4.26
C TYR A 185 3.62 2.16 4.98
N LYS A 186 3.69 1.91 6.30
CA LYS A 186 2.53 1.45 7.09
C LYS A 186 2.59 1.99 8.52
N PRO A 187 2.42 3.32 8.71
CA PRO A 187 2.66 3.94 10.01
C PRO A 187 1.64 3.50 11.06
N ASP A 188 2.17 3.09 12.22
CA ASP A 188 1.38 3.00 13.46
C ASP A 188 1.29 4.38 14.11
N LYS A 189 0.13 5.01 13.98
CA LYS A 189 -0.12 6.35 14.51
C LYS A 189 -0.07 6.44 16.04
N ASN A 190 -0.07 5.32 16.74
CA ASN A 190 0.02 5.27 18.21
C ASN A 190 1.47 5.17 18.71
N SER A 191 2.42 4.81 17.85
CA SER A 191 3.83 4.71 18.23
C SER A 191 4.41 6.07 18.66
N LEU A 192 5.42 6.06 19.52
CA LEU A 192 6.09 7.29 19.98
C LEU A 192 6.84 7.95 18.82
N GLU A 193 7.48 7.16 17.99
CA GLU A 193 8.21 7.60 16.80
C GLU A 193 7.30 8.35 15.83
N TRP A 194 6.10 7.79 15.55
CA TRP A 194 5.13 8.48 14.70
C TRP A 194 4.63 9.79 15.30
N LYS A 195 4.34 9.81 16.60
CA LYS A 195 3.92 11.04 17.31
C LYS A 195 4.99 12.12 17.27
N ALA A 196 6.26 11.73 17.45
CA ALA A 196 7.38 12.66 17.33
C ALA A 196 7.52 13.19 15.89
N LEU A 197 7.42 12.31 14.90
CA LEU A 197 7.49 12.67 13.49
C LEU A 197 6.35 13.62 13.09
N ALA A 198 5.12 13.31 13.46
CA ALA A 198 3.95 14.14 13.19
C ALA A 198 4.09 15.54 13.82
N ALA A 199 4.49 15.61 15.09
CA ALA A 199 4.71 16.88 15.79
C ALA A 199 5.83 17.72 15.14
N ALA A 200 6.91 17.09 14.66
CA ALA A 200 7.97 17.79 13.93
C ALA A 200 7.47 18.29 12.57
N CYS A 201 6.66 17.48 11.85
CA CYS A 201 6.05 17.88 10.58
C CYS A 201 5.11 19.07 10.75
N ASP A 202 4.25 19.06 11.76
CA ASP A 202 3.33 20.18 12.05
C ASP A 202 4.12 21.47 12.32
N ALA A 203 5.19 21.38 13.11
CA ALA A 203 6.03 22.55 13.42
C ALA A 203 6.79 23.10 12.20
N LEU A 204 7.09 22.26 11.22
CA LEU A 204 7.85 22.63 10.02
C LEU A 204 6.97 22.86 8.79
N GLN A 205 5.66 22.68 8.89
CA GLN A 205 4.70 22.69 7.76
C GLN A 205 5.15 21.75 6.62
N SER A 206 5.63 20.54 7.00
CA SER A 206 6.14 19.50 6.10
C SER A 206 5.30 18.24 6.22
N ASN A 207 5.55 17.25 5.36
CA ASN A 207 4.95 15.93 5.46
C ASN A 207 5.98 14.88 5.95
N PRO A 208 5.53 13.76 6.53
CA PRO A 208 6.42 12.74 7.11
C PRO A 208 7.49 12.21 6.16
N VAL A 209 7.12 11.96 4.89
CA VAL A 209 8.05 11.40 3.90
C VAL A 209 9.11 12.42 3.50
N ALA A 210 8.71 13.67 3.24
CA ALA A 210 9.63 14.75 2.91
C ALA A 210 10.61 15.01 4.08
N LEU A 211 10.11 15.08 5.31
CA LEU A 211 10.97 15.29 6.48
C LEU A 211 11.96 14.14 6.69
N LEU A 212 11.53 12.90 6.54
CA LEU A 212 12.41 11.74 6.63
C LEU A 212 13.47 11.73 5.51
N ALA A 213 13.10 12.14 4.29
CA ALA A 213 14.05 12.30 3.19
C ALA A 213 15.10 13.38 3.50
N GLU A 214 14.67 14.54 4.02
CA GLU A 214 15.57 15.62 4.46
C GLU A 214 16.50 15.18 5.60
N CYS A 215 16.08 14.23 6.43
CA CYS A 215 16.91 13.58 7.44
C CYS A 215 17.85 12.49 6.89
N GLY A 216 17.87 12.26 5.56
CA GLY A 216 18.71 11.24 4.93
C GLY A 216 18.17 9.80 5.05
N ALA A 217 16.91 9.62 5.46
CA ALA A 217 16.29 8.29 5.62
C ALA A 217 15.91 7.63 4.29
N ILE A 218 15.88 8.38 3.20
CA ILE A 218 15.53 7.90 1.86
C ILE A 218 16.72 8.13 0.92
N PRO A 219 17.66 7.17 0.83
CA PRO A 219 18.86 7.34 0.00
C PRO A 219 18.53 7.26 -1.50
N SER A 220 17.45 6.57 -1.88
CA SER A 220 17.00 6.42 -3.26
C SER A 220 15.50 6.66 -3.35
N THR A 221 15.08 7.59 -4.19
CA THR A 221 13.67 7.86 -4.47
C THR A 221 13.03 6.71 -5.26
N HIS A 222 13.79 6.05 -6.16
CA HIS A 222 13.33 4.85 -6.84
C HIS A 222 13.02 3.73 -5.84
N GLU A 223 13.97 3.45 -4.94
CA GLU A 223 13.80 2.40 -3.95
C GLU A 223 12.63 2.70 -2.99
N TYR A 224 12.40 3.97 -2.65
CA TYR A 224 11.23 4.38 -1.87
C TYR A 224 9.92 3.96 -2.55
N HIS A 225 9.73 4.27 -3.84
CA HIS A 225 8.51 3.88 -4.57
C HIS A 225 8.38 2.38 -4.72
N PHE A 226 9.48 1.67 -4.97
CA PHE A 226 9.51 0.23 -5.10
C PHE A 226 9.18 -0.47 -3.77
N GLN A 227 9.82 -0.08 -2.68
CA GLN A 227 9.55 -0.65 -1.35
C GLN A 227 8.13 -0.34 -0.84
N ARG A 228 7.58 0.81 -1.19
CA ARG A 228 6.17 1.11 -0.94
C ARG A 228 5.26 0.09 -1.62
N PHE A 229 5.49 -0.19 -2.89
CA PHE A 229 4.74 -1.21 -3.62
C PHE A 229 4.92 -2.60 -2.98
N LEU A 230 6.15 -2.99 -2.65
CA LEU A 230 6.40 -4.28 -2.00
C LEU A 230 5.68 -4.40 -0.66
N SER A 231 5.64 -3.35 0.14
CA SER A 231 4.94 -3.36 1.43
C SER A 231 3.42 -3.55 1.30
N GLU A 232 2.84 -3.11 0.18
CA GLU A 232 1.41 -3.23 -0.13
C GLU A 232 1.09 -4.58 -0.80
N ALA A 233 1.84 -4.97 -1.82
CA ALA A 233 1.54 -6.12 -2.67
C ALA A 233 2.26 -7.42 -2.23
N PHE A 234 3.42 -7.30 -1.60
CA PHE A 234 4.27 -8.42 -1.18
C PHE A 234 4.72 -8.29 0.30
N PRO A 235 3.79 -8.22 1.26
CA PRO A 235 4.13 -7.96 2.66
C PRO A 235 4.99 -9.05 3.30
N GLN A 236 5.05 -10.24 2.70
CA GLN A 236 5.91 -11.36 3.12
C GLN A 236 7.22 -11.45 2.32
N GLY A 237 7.49 -10.47 1.44
CA GLY A 237 8.62 -10.47 0.52
C GLY A 237 8.33 -11.14 -0.82
N THR A 238 9.30 -11.05 -1.75
CA THR A 238 9.18 -11.57 -3.12
C THR A 238 9.81 -12.95 -3.32
N ALA A 239 10.37 -13.56 -2.28
CA ALA A 239 10.88 -14.91 -2.34
C ALA A 239 9.73 -15.92 -2.56
N PHE A 240 10.00 -16.96 -3.36
CA PHE A 240 9.03 -18.06 -3.49
C PHE A 240 9.07 -18.96 -2.25
N PRO A 241 7.93 -19.50 -1.82
CA PRO A 241 7.94 -20.61 -0.87
C PRO A 241 8.64 -21.82 -1.47
N ALA A 242 9.12 -22.74 -0.64
CA ALA A 242 9.69 -23.98 -1.12
C ALA A 242 8.60 -24.81 -1.84
N THR A 243 8.73 -24.95 -3.17
CA THR A 243 7.77 -25.70 -3.99
C THR A 243 8.18 -27.15 -4.22
N GLY A 244 9.44 -27.50 -3.89
CA GLY A 244 10.05 -28.76 -4.30
C GLY A 244 10.38 -28.80 -5.81
N PRO A 245 10.94 -29.89 -6.31
CA PRO A 245 11.24 -30.02 -7.73
C PRO A 245 9.95 -30.06 -8.56
N LEU A 246 10.01 -29.42 -9.73
CA LEU A 246 8.91 -29.47 -10.69
C LEU A 246 8.78 -30.92 -11.23
N PRO A 247 7.57 -31.52 -11.26
CA PRO A 247 7.37 -32.81 -11.88
C PRO A 247 7.80 -32.79 -13.35
N PRO A 248 8.42 -33.85 -13.87
CA PRO A 248 8.74 -33.93 -15.28
C PRO A 248 7.44 -33.86 -16.11
N PRO A 249 7.48 -33.21 -17.29
CA PRO A 249 6.33 -33.21 -18.18
C PRO A 249 6.01 -34.67 -18.62
N PRO A 250 4.73 -34.99 -18.91
CA PRO A 250 4.36 -36.29 -19.43
C PRO A 250 5.07 -36.55 -20.76
N GLU A 251 5.20 -37.84 -21.14
CA GLU A 251 5.64 -38.19 -22.46
C GLU A 251 4.65 -37.66 -23.50
N LEU A 252 5.15 -36.83 -24.41
CA LEU A 252 4.34 -36.19 -25.44
C LEU A 252 4.94 -36.48 -26.82
N PRO A 253 4.10 -36.64 -27.85
CA PRO A 253 4.58 -36.81 -29.22
C PRO A 253 5.38 -35.58 -29.67
N LEU A 254 6.47 -35.86 -30.41
CA LEU A 254 7.27 -34.81 -31.02
C LEU A 254 6.52 -34.22 -32.21
N ALA A 255 6.35 -32.90 -32.24
CA ALA A 255 5.77 -32.22 -33.38
C ALA A 255 6.77 -32.20 -34.58
N PRO A 256 6.36 -32.59 -35.80
CA PRO A 256 7.23 -32.58 -36.97
C PRO A 256 7.31 -31.16 -37.59
N VAL A 257 7.70 -30.19 -36.77
CA VAL A 257 7.75 -28.76 -37.14
C VAL A 257 9.04 -28.12 -36.67
N ARG A 258 9.37 -26.98 -37.23
CA ARG A 258 10.38 -26.04 -36.72
C ARG A 258 9.66 -24.77 -36.32
N ALA A 259 9.59 -24.51 -35.04
CA ALA A 259 8.89 -23.31 -34.53
C ALA A 259 9.88 -22.16 -34.28
N PHE A 260 9.35 -20.94 -34.33
CA PHE A 260 10.05 -19.70 -33.97
C PHE A 260 9.15 -18.79 -33.20
N SER A 261 9.69 -18.00 -32.28
CA SER A 261 8.96 -16.95 -31.58
C SER A 261 9.28 -15.56 -32.14
N ILE A 262 8.43 -14.58 -31.83
CA ILE A 262 8.63 -13.17 -32.18
C ILE A 262 8.40 -12.35 -30.91
N ASP A 263 9.47 -11.84 -30.33
CA ASP A 263 9.45 -11.22 -29.01
C ASP A 263 10.23 -9.89 -28.95
N ASP A 264 10.00 -9.10 -27.91
CA ASP A 264 10.85 -7.97 -27.58
C ASP A 264 12.24 -8.44 -27.11
N ALA A 265 13.28 -7.61 -27.30
CA ALA A 265 14.68 -7.97 -27.02
C ALA A 265 14.92 -8.47 -25.59
N THR A 266 14.17 -7.97 -24.62
CA THR A 266 14.33 -8.29 -23.20
C THR A 266 13.46 -9.45 -22.70
N THR A 267 12.63 -10.05 -23.58
CA THR A 267 11.73 -11.14 -23.21
C THR A 267 12.50 -12.40 -22.86
N THR A 268 12.27 -12.95 -21.68
CA THR A 268 12.84 -14.22 -21.18
C THR A 268 11.77 -15.28 -20.90
N GLU A 269 10.52 -14.87 -20.70
CA GLU A 269 9.33 -15.73 -20.53
C GLU A 269 8.61 -15.82 -21.87
N ILE A 270 9.06 -16.75 -22.75
CA ILE A 270 8.52 -16.90 -24.10
C ILE A 270 7.33 -17.84 -24.03
N ASP A 271 6.14 -17.25 -24.11
CA ASP A 271 4.87 -17.97 -23.99
C ASP A 271 4.40 -18.58 -25.32
N ASP A 272 4.71 -17.95 -26.46
CA ASP A 272 4.18 -18.33 -27.76
C ASP A 272 5.25 -18.46 -28.84
N ALA A 273 5.00 -19.39 -29.78
CA ALA A 273 5.83 -19.63 -30.95
C ALA A 273 4.94 -20.07 -32.13
N PHE A 274 5.47 -19.96 -33.34
CA PHE A 274 4.76 -20.23 -34.57
C PHE A 274 5.52 -21.23 -35.44
N SER A 275 4.79 -22.01 -36.25
CA SER A 275 5.37 -22.84 -37.27
C SER A 275 4.51 -22.83 -38.53
N VAL A 276 5.15 -23.01 -39.69
CA VAL A 276 4.46 -23.13 -40.98
C VAL A 276 5.04 -24.35 -41.71
N ARG A 277 4.18 -25.15 -42.27
CA ARG A 277 4.53 -26.32 -43.07
C ARG A 277 3.64 -26.41 -44.31
N ASP A 278 4.24 -26.68 -45.46
CA ASP A 278 3.51 -26.95 -46.69
C ASP A 278 2.70 -28.26 -46.60
N LEU A 279 1.48 -28.23 -47.14
CA LEU A 279 0.62 -29.40 -47.28
C LEU A 279 0.54 -29.85 -48.74
N PRO A 280 0.33 -31.16 -49.01
CA PRO A 280 0.28 -31.68 -50.38
C PRO A 280 -0.81 -31.08 -51.26
N ASN A 281 -1.85 -30.51 -50.68
CA ASN A 281 -2.96 -29.87 -51.39
C ASN A 281 -2.72 -28.39 -51.73
N GLY A 282 -1.51 -27.88 -51.50
CA GLY A 282 -1.18 -26.47 -51.75
C GLY A 282 -1.56 -25.50 -50.65
N ASN A 283 -2.14 -25.99 -49.56
CA ASN A 283 -2.39 -25.23 -48.33
C ASN A 283 -1.18 -25.28 -47.41
N TYR A 284 -1.24 -24.54 -46.30
CA TYR A 284 -0.26 -24.53 -45.24
C TYR A 284 -0.86 -25.09 -43.95
N GLU A 285 -0.08 -25.84 -43.16
CA GLU A 285 -0.36 -26.12 -41.76
C GLU A 285 0.36 -25.06 -40.94
N VAL A 286 -0.40 -24.16 -40.32
CA VAL A 286 0.11 -23.17 -39.40
C VAL A 286 -0.08 -23.68 -37.97
N GLY A 287 1.01 -23.76 -37.21
CA GLY A 287 1.01 -24.09 -35.80
C GLY A 287 1.17 -22.82 -34.95
N ILE A 288 0.33 -22.68 -33.95
CA ILE A 288 0.45 -21.65 -32.91
C ILE A 288 0.64 -22.40 -31.60
N HIS A 289 1.82 -22.29 -31.02
CA HIS A 289 2.29 -23.10 -29.89
C HIS A 289 2.34 -22.23 -28.65
N ILE A 290 1.65 -22.63 -27.59
CA ILE A 290 1.66 -21.94 -26.28
C ILE A 290 2.35 -22.84 -25.27
N ALA A 291 3.32 -22.31 -24.54
CA ALA A 291 4.00 -22.96 -23.43
C ALA A 291 3.00 -23.67 -22.51
N ALA A 292 3.29 -24.90 -22.08
CA ALA A 292 2.30 -25.71 -21.37
C ALA A 292 2.68 -26.03 -19.90
N PRO A 293 2.94 -25.03 -19.03
CA PRO A 293 3.31 -25.26 -17.63
C PRO A 293 2.20 -25.98 -16.83
N ALA A 294 0.94 -25.88 -17.25
CA ALA A 294 -0.18 -26.57 -16.61
C ALA A 294 -0.04 -28.10 -16.56
N LEU A 295 0.78 -28.68 -17.46
CA LEU A 295 1.08 -30.12 -17.48
C LEU A 295 1.80 -30.61 -16.20
N ALA A 296 2.62 -29.76 -15.58
CA ALA A 296 3.33 -30.07 -14.33
C ALA A 296 2.79 -29.35 -13.10
N MET A 297 1.81 -28.48 -13.29
CA MET A 297 1.24 -27.64 -12.24
C MET A 297 -0.26 -27.87 -12.09
N PRO A 298 -0.68 -29.06 -11.64
CA PRO A 298 -2.10 -29.31 -11.42
C PRO A 298 -2.64 -28.42 -10.30
N ARG A 299 -3.98 -28.20 -10.31
CA ARG A 299 -4.69 -27.46 -9.26
C ARG A 299 -4.29 -27.97 -7.87
N GLY A 300 -3.93 -27.04 -6.97
CA GLY A 300 -3.56 -27.32 -5.59
C GLY A 300 -2.13 -27.83 -5.39
N SER A 301 -1.31 -27.92 -6.44
CA SER A 301 0.12 -28.23 -6.29
C SER A 301 0.87 -27.06 -5.63
N PRO A 302 2.06 -27.29 -5.03
CA PRO A 302 2.86 -26.21 -4.46
C PRO A 302 3.19 -25.09 -5.46
N HIS A 303 3.46 -25.44 -6.73
CA HIS A 303 3.70 -24.47 -7.80
C HIS A 303 2.42 -23.71 -8.18
N ASP A 304 1.27 -24.40 -8.20
CA ASP A 304 -0.02 -23.73 -8.37
C ASP A 304 -0.31 -22.74 -7.24
N ALA A 305 -0.06 -23.13 -5.99
CA ALA A 305 -0.24 -22.24 -4.84
C ALA A 305 0.68 -21.01 -4.92
N ALA A 306 1.93 -21.17 -5.38
CA ALA A 306 2.86 -20.06 -5.60
C ALA A 306 2.37 -19.12 -6.70
N ALA A 307 1.94 -19.66 -7.84
CA ALA A 307 1.36 -18.89 -8.95
C ALA A 307 0.06 -18.18 -8.53
N ARG A 308 -0.80 -18.88 -7.78
CA ARG A 308 -2.07 -18.36 -7.26
C ARG A 308 -1.88 -17.20 -6.27
N ALA A 309 -0.81 -17.23 -5.48
CA ALA A 309 -0.50 -16.16 -4.55
C ALA A 309 -0.01 -14.88 -5.26
N ARG A 310 0.54 -14.98 -6.48
CA ARG A 310 1.08 -13.85 -7.26
C ARG A 310 0.17 -13.37 -8.37
N LEU A 311 -0.61 -14.27 -8.96
CA LEU A 311 -1.61 -14.04 -10.01
C LEU A 311 -1.05 -13.51 -11.34
N SER A 312 -0.02 -12.69 -11.33
CA SER A 312 0.63 -12.20 -12.55
C SER A 312 2.09 -11.84 -12.31
N THR A 313 2.90 -11.85 -13.37
CA THR A 313 4.21 -11.20 -13.38
C THR A 313 4.00 -9.68 -13.33
N VAL A 314 4.78 -8.99 -12.50
CA VAL A 314 4.83 -7.53 -12.43
C VAL A 314 5.99 -7.06 -13.27
N TYR A 315 5.70 -6.27 -14.30
CA TYR A 315 6.72 -5.63 -15.13
C TYR A 315 6.93 -4.19 -14.68
N MET A 316 8.17 -3.75 -14.72
CA MET A 316 8.54 -2.37 -14.45
C MET A 316 9.85 -2.04 -15.17
N PRO A 317 10.16 -0.78 -15.43
CA PRO A 317 11.43 -0.40 -16.05
C PRO A 317 12.64 -1.00 -15.34
N GLY A 318 13.46 -1.76 -16.08
CA GLY A 318 14.69 -2.38 -15.59
C GLY A 318 14.55 -3.55 -14.61
N ARG A 319 13.32 -3.96 -14.21
CA ARG A 319 13.06 -5.06 -13.27
C ARG A 319 11.75 -5.76 -13.56
N LYS A 320 11.60 -7.00 -13.06
CA LYS A 320 10.32 -7.73 -13.01
C LYS A 320 10.24 -8.59 -11.75
N ILE A 321 9.02 -8.90 -11.34
CA ILE A 321 8.73 -9.91 -10.31
C ILE A 321 7.88 -10.98 -10.98
N THR A 322 8.45 -12.16 -11.19
CA THR A 322 7.82 -13.25 -11.95
C THR A 322 6.67 -13.89 -11.19
N MET A 323 5.65 -14.36 -11.90
CA MET A 323 4.55 -15.16 -11.34
C MET A 323 5.01 -16.55 -10.92
N LEU A 324 5.84 -17.17 -11.74
CA LEU A 324 6.38 -18.52 -11.51
C LEU A 324 7.84 -18.47 -11.02
N PRO A 325 8.29 -19.48 -10.27
CA PRO A 325 9.70 -19.67 -9.97
C PRO A 325 10.56 -19.81 -11.25
N GLU A 326 11.82 -19.46 -11.14
CA GLU A 326 12.73 -19.41 -12.29
C GLU A 326 12.92 -20.79 -12.95
N ASP A 327 13.02 -21.85 -12.17
CA ASP A 327 13.11 -23.23 -12.64
C ASP A 327 11.86 -23.66 -13.42
N ALA A 328 10.69 -23.23 -13.00
CA ALA A 328 9.44 -23.48 -13.70
C ALA A 328 9.34 -22.70 -15.02
N VAL A 329 9.78 -21.44 -15.03
CA VAL A 329 9.88 -20.65 -16.26
C VAL A 329 10.88 -21.31 -17.21
N ALA A 330 12.07 -21.66 -16.75
CA ALA A 330 13.12 -22.27 -17.57
C ALA A 330 12.69 -23.62 -18.19
N ALA A 331 11.89 -24.42 -17.48
CA ALA A 331 11.40 -25.71 -17.95
C ALA A 331 10.35 -25.61 -19.06
N TYR A 332 9.62 -24.51 -19.14
CA TYR A 332 8.47 -24.37 -20.06
C TYR A 332 8.58 -23.22 -21.06
N THR A 333 9.49 -22.26 -20.87
CA THR A 333 9.70 -21.19 -21.85
C THR A 333 10.11 -21.77 -23.21
N LEU A 334 9.55 -21.23 -24.29
CA LEU A 334 9.82 -21.68 -25.65
C LEU A 334 11.16 -21.12 -26.16
N ALA A 335 12.26 -21.52 -25.48
CA ALA A 335 13.60 -21.02 -25.76
C ALA A 335 14.22 -21.67 -27.01
N GLU A 336 14.95 -20.88 -27.78
CA GLU A 336 15.71 -21.35 -28.94
C GLU A 336 16.62 -22.52 -28.60
N GLY A 337 16.70 -23.51 -29.50
CA GLY A 337 17.50 -24.71 -29.33
C GLY A 337 16.89 -25.78 -28.41
N THR A 338 15.74 -25.54 -27.83
CA THR A 338 15.02 -26.47 -26.95
C THR A 338 13.91 -27.22 -27.68
N THR A 339 13.39 -28.28 -27.02
CA THR A 339 12.14 -28.95 -27.42
C THR A 339 11.20 -28.90 -26.22
N ALA A 340 10.28 -27.95 -26.26
CA ALA A 340 9.43 -27.60 -25.11
C ALA A 340 8.03 -28.21 -25.22
N PRO A 341 7.40 -28.58 -24.08
CA PRO A 341 5.99 -28.95 -24.04
C PRO A 341 5.09 -27.75 -24.38
N ALA A 342 4.20 -27.94 -25.35
CA ALA A 342 3.28 -26.88 -25.77
C ALA A 342 1.85 -27.40 -25.99
N LEU A 343 0.89 -26.56 -25.69
CA LEU A 343 -0.48 -26.66 -26.17
C LEU A 343 -0.55 -25.92 -27.50
N SER A 344 -0.81 -26.64 -28.57
CA SER A 344 -0.66 -26.16 -29.95
C SER A 344 -1.99 -26.16 -30.70
N LEU A 345 -2.35 -25.02 -31.28
CA LEU A 345 -3.45 -24.91 -32.24
C LEU A 345 -2.86 -25.01 -33.64
N TYR A 346 -3.25 -26.03 -34.39
CA TYR A 346 -2.90 -26.20 -35.80
C TYR A 346 -4.07 -25.78 -36.66
N ALA A 347 -3.82 -24.93 -37.65
CA ALA A 347 -4.78 -24.48 -38.62
C ALA A 347 -4.34 -24.84 -40.05
N GLU A 348 -5.24 -25.39 -40.86
CA GLU A 348 -5.05 -25.49 -42.31
C GLU A 348 -5.44 -24.18 -42.94
N VAL A 349 -4.48 -23.54 -43.61
CA VAL A 349 -4.60 -22.18 -44.15
C VAL A 349 -4.35 -22.21 -45.67
N GLY A 350 -5.29 -21.62 -46.43
CA GLY A 350 -5.11 -21.47 -47.85
C GLY A 350 -4.05 -20.43 -48.23
N PRO A 351 -3.62 -20.42 -49.51
CA PRO A 351 -2.63 -19.44 -49.99
C PRO A 351 -3.08 -17.97 -49.85
N ASP A 352 -4.39 -17.76 -49.73
CA ASP A 352 -5.01 -16.44 -49.51
C ASP A 352 -5.14 -16.05 -48.01
N GLY A 353 -4.67 -16.92 -47.11
CA GLY A 353 -4.78 -16.72 -45.66
C GLY A 353 -6.07 -17.24 -45.01
N THR A 354 -7.00 -17.83 -45.80
CA THR A 354 -8.27 -18.36 -45.28
C THR A 354 -8.05 -19.61 -44.42
N VAL A 355 -8.59 -19.64 -43.21
CA VAL A 355 -8.57 -20.82 -42.32
C VAL A 355 -9.70 -21.78 -42.72
N HIS A 356 -9.35 -23.02 -43.09
CA HIS A 356 -10.30 -24.06 -43.51
C HIS A 356 -10.72 -24.97 -42.35
N ARG A 357 -9.77 -25.37 -41.54
CA ARG A 357 -10.01 -26.22 -40.35
C ARG A 357 -8.95 -25.96 -39.28
N GLN A 358 -9.26 -26.34 -38.06
CA GLN A 358 -8.33 -26.25 -36.96
C GLN A 358 -8.44 -27.43 -36.01
N THR A 359 -7.34 -27.75 -35.34
CA THR A 359 -7.29 -28.79 -34.30
C THR A 359 -6.30 -28.42 -33.23
N THR A 360 -6.58 -28.78 -31.99
CA THR A 360 -5.67 -28.56 -30.86
C THR A 360 -4.99 -29.87 -30.47
N ARG A 361 -3.68 -29.82 -30.22
CA ARG A 361 -2.84 -30.96 -29.80
C ARG A 361 -1.90 -30.56 -28.70
N VAL A 362 -1.47 -31.51 -27.90
CA VAL A 362 -0.42 -31.35 -26.90
C VAL A 362 0.84 -32.08 -27.41
N ASN A 363 1.93 -31.36 -27.60
CA ASN A 363 3.12 -31.86 -28.25
C ASN A 363 4.39 -31.35 -27.53
N ARG A 364 5.54 -32.01 -27.81
CA ARG A 364 6.86 -31.37 -27.64
C ARG A 364 7.21 -30.67 -28.96
N VAL A 365 7.50 -29.38 -28.90
CA VAL A 365 7.73 -28.54 -30.07
C VAL A 365 9.20 -28.11 -30.12
N PRO A 366 9.93 -28.46 -31.21
CA PRO A 366 11.29 -27.96 -31.42
C PRO A 366 11.27 -26.46 -31.73
N ILE A 367 11.97 -25.66 -30.92
CA ILE A 367 12.10 -24.21 -31.10
C ILE A 367 13.42 -23.93 -31.83
N ALA A 368 13.34 -23.50 -33.06
CA ALA A 368 14.48 -23.30 -33.92
C ALA A 368 15.06 -21.88 -33.88
N ALA A 369 14.26 -20.88 -33.46
CA ALA A 369 14.71 -19.50 -33.34
C ALA A 369 13.81 -18.68 -32.38
N ASN A 370 14.41 -17.70 -31.68
CA ASN A 370 13.67 -16.62 -31.01
C ASN A 370 14.00 -15.30 -31.72
N LEU A 371 13.12 -14.89 -32.62
CA LEU A 371 13.28 -13.66 -33.39
C LEU A 371 13.00 -12.44 -32.52
N ARG A 372 13.80 -11.40 -32.70
CA ARG A 372 13.67 -10.15 -31.95
C ARG A 372 13.07 -9.06 -32.81
N LEU A 373 11.99 -8.46 -32.33
CA LEU A 373 11.23 -7.42 -33.06
C LEU A 373 12.13 -6.29 -33.57
N ASP A 374 13.09 -5.86 -32.77
CA ASP A 374 14.02 -4.79 -33.13
C ASP A 374 14.91 -5.17 -34.33
N ALA A 375 15.23 -6.45 -34.47
CA ALA A 375 16.10 -6.94 -35.52
C ALA A 375 15.36 -7.19 -36.85
N ILE A 376 14.05 -7.53 -36.81
CA ILE A 376 13.31 -7.97 -37.99
C ILE A 376 12.21 -7.02 -38.42
N GLY A 377 11.83 -6.03 -37.59
CA GLY A 377 10.68 -5.16 -37.81
C GLY A 377 10.77 -4.33 -39.07
N GLU A 378 11.91 -3.67 -39.30
CA GLU A 378 12.15 -2.84 -40.50
C GLU A 378 12.21 -3.68 -41.79
N VAL A 379 12.86 -4.84 -41.71
CA VAL A 379 13.01 -5.76 -42.84
C VAL A 379 11.67 -6.28 -43.32
N PHE A 380 10.78 -6.65 -42.39
CA PHE A 380 9.46 -7.15 -42.72
C PHE A 380 8.53 -6.06 -43.23
N ALA A 381 8.67 -4.81 -42.75
CA ALA A 381 7.84 -3.68 -43.15
C ALA A 381 8.15 -3.17 -44.56
N ASN A 382 9.40 -3.30 -45.00
CA ASN A 382 9.88 -2.67 -46.25
C ASN A 382 9.79 -3.56 -47.50
N ASP A 383 9.14 -4.73 -47.42
CA ASP A 383 8.87 -5.63 -48.54
C ASP A 383 10.13 -5.95 -49.40
N LEU A 384 11.24 -6.27 -48.74
CA LEU A 384 12.56 -6.47 -49.35
C LEU A 384 12.53 -7.58 -50.43
N PRO A 385 13.28 -7.43 -51.55
CA PRO A 385 13.31 -8.42 -52.62
C PRO A 385 13.91 -9.76 -52.15
N ALA A 386 13.47 -10.85 -52.79
CA ALA A 386 13.78 -12.23 -52.45
C ALA A 386 15.30 -12.57 -52.35
N ALA A 387 16.19 -11.79 -52.96
CA ALA A 387 17.64 -11.99 -52.91
C ALA A 387 18.29 -11.60 -51.56
N SER A 388 17.58 -10.90 -50.68
CA SER A 388 17.98 -10.50 -49.33
C SER A 388 17.02 -11.03 -48.25
N ASP A 389 16.31 -12.12 -48.53
CA ASP A 389 15.25 -12.66 -47.66
C ASP A 389 15.84 -13.12 -46.32
N PRO A 390 15.49 -12.50 -45.19
CA PRO A 390 15.97 -12.95 -43.89
C PRO A 390 15.40 -14.32 -43.54
N PRO A 391 16.06 -15.07 -42.66
CA PRO A 391 15.53 -16.34 -42.16
C PRO A 391 14.06 -16.17 -41.69
N TRP A 392 13.18 -17.13 -42.01
CA TRP A 392 11.76 -17.17 -41.63
C TRP A 392 10.83 -16.20 -42.38
N ASN A 393 11.34 -15.49 -43.40
CA ASN A 393 10.49 -14.50 -44.09
C ASN A 393 9.35 -15.18 -44.86
N ALA A 394 9.58 -16.37 -45.45
CA ALA A 394 8.52 -17.12 -46.15
C ALA A 394 7.39 -17.52 -45.21
N GLU A 395 7.75 -18.05 -44.02
CA GLU A 395 6.81 -18.42 -42.96
C GLU A 395 6.05 -17.18 -42.45
N MET A 396 6.76 -16.09 -42.17
CA MET A 396 6.13 -14.84 -41.71
C MET A 396 5.14 -14.26 -42.74
N ARG A 397 5.39 -14.40 -44.04
CA ARG A 397 4.45 -13.98 -45.09
C ARG A 397 3.16 -14.81 -45.10
N VAL A 398 3.24 -16.12 -44.83
CA VAL A 398 2.05 -16.97 -44.68
C VAL A 398 1.26 -16.53 -43.43
N LEU A 399 1.93 -16.35 -42.29
CA LEU A 399 1.31 -15.87 -41.05
C LEU A 399 0.70 -14.50 -41.20
N TRP A 400 1.34 -13.59 -41.97
CA TRP A 400 0.83 -12.25 -42.26
C TRP A 400 -0.46 -12.28 -43.06
N LYS A 401 -0.52 -13.09 -44.14
CA LYS A 401 -1.75 -13.27 -44.92
C LYS A 401 -2.88 -13.81 -44.04
N MET A 402 -2.59 -14.82 -43.21
CA MET A 402 -3.56 -15.35 -42.25
C MET A 402 -4.04 -14.25 -41.29
N ALA A 403 -3.13 -13.47 -40.72
CA ALA A 403 -3.45 -12.39 -39.79
C ALA A 403 -4.36 -11.32 -40.44
N LEU A 404 -4.05 -10.91 -41.69
CA LEU A 404 -4.90 -9.97 -42.44
C LEU A 404 -6.31 -10.54 -42.66
N LYS A 405 -6.42 -11.82 -43.01
CA LYS A 405 -7.72 -12.48 -43.21
C LYS A 405 -8.53 -12.60 -41.93
N LEU A 406 -7.87 -12.93 -40.80
CA LEU A 406 -8.49 -12.95 -39.47
C LEU A 406 -9.02 -11.56 -39.06
N ALA A 407 -8.22 -10.50 -39.27
CA ALA A 407 -8.61 -9.13 -38.99
C ALA A 407 -9.81 -8.70 -39.88
N GLU A 408 -9.80 -9.03 -41.17
CA GLU A 408 -10.91 -8.80 -42.12
C GLU A 408 -12.22 -9.42 -41.59
N VAL A 409 -12.17 -10.71 -41.21
CA VAL A 409 -13.33 -11.44 -40.69
C VAL A 409 -13.86 -10.82 -39.38
N ARG A 410 -13.00 -10.29 -38.52
CA ARG A 410 -13.41 -9.59 -37.31
C ARG A 410 -14.05 -8.22 -37.59
N GLY A 411 -13.71 -7.59 -38.70
CA GLY A 411 -14.27 -6.30 -39.12
C GLY A 411 -13.96 -5.14 -38.17
N LYS A 412 -12.81 -5.18 -37.48
CA LYS A 412 -12.38 -4.12 -36.54
C LYS A 412 -11.19 -3.34 -37.12
N PRO A 413 -11.19 -2.00 -36.99
CA PRO A 413 -10.08 -1.18 -37.46
C PRO A 413 -8.81 -1.44 -36.67
N ASP A 414 -7.66 -1.27 -37.33
CA ASP A 414 -6.38 -1.26 -36.68
C ASP A 414 -6.24 0.01 -35.82
N ILE A 415 -5.71 -0.15 -34.61
CA ILE A 415 -5.43 0.96 -33.73
C ILE A 415 -3.91 1.12 -33.65
N MET A 416 -3.42 2.16 -34.33
CA MET A 416 -2.04 2.60 -34.17
C MET A 416 -1.91 3.36 -32.87
N ARG A 417 -0.91 3.00 -32.06
CA ARG A 417 -0.60 3.74 -30.84
C ARG A 417 0.92 3.82 -30.64
N THR A 418 1.36 4.85 -29.96
CA THR A 418 2.74 4.97 -29.53
C THR A 418 2.86 4.42 -28.13
N ASP A 419 3.68 3.38 -27.96
CA ASP A 419 4.12 2.86 -26.68
C ASP A 419 5.56 3.34 -26.43
N PHE A 420 6.06 3.14 -25.20
CA PHE A 420 7.40 3.57 -24.83
C PHE A 420 8.14 2.42 -24.15
N ASN A 421 9.35 2.17 -24.59
CA ASN A 421 10.24 1.23 -23.96
C ASN A 421 11.21 1.98 -23.04
N PHE A 422 11.41 1.45 -21.85
CA PHE A 422 12.31 2.01 -20.83
C PHE A 422 13.52 1.10 -20.69
N TYR A 423 14.70 1.61 -20.96
CA TYR A 423 15.96 0.90 -20.77
C TYR A 423 16.70 1.53 -19.61
N VAL A 424 16.88 0.78 -18.50
CA VAL A 424 17.50 1.28 -17.28
C VAL A 424 18.89 0.69 -17.14
N ASP A 425 19.90 1.54 -17.15
CA ASP A 425 21.27 1.22 -16.77
C ASP A 425 21.46 1.49 -15.27
N TRP A 426 21.50 0.42 -14.49
CA TRP A 426 21.64 0.49 -13.04
C TRP A 426 23.05 0.82 -12.57
N ASP A 427 24.08 0.66 -13.41
CA ASP A 427 25.46 0.93 -13.06
C ASP A 427 25.80 2.43 -13.19
N ALA A 428 24.97 3.19 -13.88
CA ALA A 428 25.14 4.61 -14.13
C ALA A 428 24.46 5.48 -13.04
N ALA A 429 25.19 5.94 -12.03
CA ALA A 429 24.71 6.82 -10.95
C ALA A 429 23.83 6.14 -9.87
N PRO A 430 23.62 6.78 -8.67
CA PRO A 430 23.03 6.12 -7.50
C PRO A 430 21.65 5.48 -7.71
N ASP A 431 20.85 6.05 -8.63
CA ASP A 431 19.48 5.59 -8.90
C ASP A 431 19.29 5.08 -10.35
N GLY A 432 20.36 4.77 -11.06
CA GLY A 432 20.33 4.36 -12.45
C GLY A 432 20.15 5.53 -13.45
N ARG A 433 20.39 5.26 -14.72
CA ARG A 433 20.08 6.11 -15.87
C ARG A 433 19.01 5.45 -16.72
N VAL A 434 18.07 6.24 -17.26
CA VAL A 434 17.01 5.71 -18.11
C VAL A 434 17.06 6.31 -19.51
N ASP A 435 16.90 5.45 -20.52
CA ASP A 435 16.56 5.85 -21.88
C ASP A 435 15.12 5.50 -22.17
N VAL A 436 14.34 6.46 -22.69
CA VAL A 436 12.93 6.29 -23.04
C VAL A 436 12.81 6.38 -24.55
N VAL A 437 12.44 5.25 -25.16
CA VAL A 437 12.36 5.12 -26.62
C VAL A 437 10.91 4.93 -27.04
N ALA A 438 10.40 5.86 -27.85
CA ALA A 438 9.08 5.73 -28.44
C ALA A 438 9.06 4.59 -29.46
N ARG A 439 8.05 3.74 -29.41
CA ARG A 439 7.80 2.64 -30.35
C ARG A 439 6.38 2.75 -30.87
N THR A 440 6.24 2.82 -32.19
CA THR A 440 4.92 2.74 -32.81
C THR A 440 4.45 1.29 -32.80
N ARG A 441 3.41 0.99 -32.01
CA ARG A 441 2.68 -0.28 -32.06
C ARG A 441 1.67 -0.27 -33.19
N GLY A 442 1.46 -1.46 -33.77
CA GLY A 442 0.63 -1.64 -34.97
C GLY A 442 1.50 -1.86 -36.21
N SER A 443 2.81 -2.12 -36.02
CA SER A 443 3.65 -2.65 -37.10
C SER A 443 3.06 -3.95 -37.65
N PRO A 444 3.39 -4.36 -38.88
CA PRO A 444 2.94 -5.64 -39.43
C PRO A 444 3.22 -6.83 -38.51
N LEU A 445 4.37 -6.87 -37.82
CA LEU A 445 4.70 -7.94 -36.88
C LEU A 445 3.87 -7.88 -35.60
N ASP A 446 3.64 -6.70 -35.02
CA ASP A 446 2.75 -6.55 -33.87
C ASP A 446 1.33 -7.04 -34.21
N LYS A 447 0.82 -6.68 -35.39
CA LYS A 447 -0.49 -7.13 -35.86
C LYS A 447 -0.54 -8.62 -36.08
N LEU A 448 0.51 -9.19 -36.70
CA LEU A 448 0.64 -10.64 -36.93
C LEU A 448 0.51 -11.40 -35.60
N VAL A 449 1.35 -11.09 -34.63
CA VAL A 449 1.33 -11.76 -33.31
C VAL A 449 -0.02 -11.56 -32.61
N ALA A 450 -0.54 -10.32 -32.59
CA ALA A 450 -1.81 -10.00 -31.93
C ALA A 450 -2.98 -10.81 -32.53
N GLU A 451 -3.10 -10.89 -33.88
CA GLU A 451 -4.19 -11.62 -34.54
C GLU A 451 -4.11 -13.13 -34.27
N LEU A 452 -2.92 -13.71 -34.27
CA LEU A 452 -2.72 -15.13 -33.96
C LEU A 452 -3.06 -15.43 -32.49
N MET A 453 -2.69 -14.56 -31.55
CA MET A 453 -3.09 -14.69 -30.15
C MET A 453 -4.61 -14.53 -29.96
N ILE A 454 -5.22 -13.60 -30.65
CA ILE A 454 -6.68 -13.44 -30.67
C ILE A 454 -7.36 -14.70 -31.20
N PHE A 455 -6.84 -15.28 -32.28
CA PHE A 455 -7.37 -16.50 -32.89
C PHE A 455 -7.28 -17.72 -31.95
N VAL A 456 -6.14 -17.94 -31.30
CA VAL A 456 -5.98 -19.00 -30.28
C VAL A 456 -6.96 -18.81 -29.12
N ASN A 457 -7.01 -17.61 -28.56
CA ASN A 457 -7.85 -17.32 -27.41
C ASN A 457 -9.35 -17.45 -27.73
N ASN A 458 -9.76 -17.07 -28.93
CA ASN A 458 -11.13 -17.31 -29.39
C ASN A 458 -11.43 -18.81 -29.60
N SER A 459 -10.50 -19.54 -30.23
CA SER A 459 -10.66 -20.96 -30.52
C SER A 459 -10.78 -21.80 -29.25
N TRP A 460 -9.92 -21.57 -28.27
CA TRP A 460 -10.00 -22.27 -26.98
C TRP A 460 -11.15 -21.78 -26.11
N GLY A 461 -11.54 -20.50 -26.23
CA GLY A 461 -12.75 -20.00 -25.61
C GLY A 461 -14.01 -20.70 -26.12
N LYS A 462 -14.09 -20.93 -27.44
CA LYS A 462 -15.15 -21.73 -28.05
C LYS A 462 -15.10 -23.19 -27.61
N LEU A 463 -13.91 -23.80 -27.55
CA LEU A 463 -13.72 -25.19 -27.11
C LEU A 463 -14.27 -25.41 -25.69
N LEU A 464 -13.95 -24.53 -24.74
CA LEU A 464 -14.50 -24.61 -23.38
C LEU A 464 -16.00 -24.33 -23.33
N SER A 465 -16.48 -23.38 -24.12
CA SER A 465 -17.92 -23.07 -24.22
C SER A 465 -18.72 -24.26 -24.75
N ASP A 466 -18.26 -24.91 -25.83
CA ASP A 466 -18.91 -26.09 -26.41
C ASP A 466 -18.92 -27.27 -25.43
N ALA A 467 -17.84 -27.43 -24.64
CA ALA A 467 -17.73 -28.44 -23.59
C ALA A 467 -18.49 -28.06 -22.29
N LYS A 468 -19.11 -26.89 -22.22
CA LYS A 468 -19.75 -26.34 -21.01
C LYS A 468 -18.79 -26.28 -19.81
N ALA A 469 -17.50 -26.09 -20.04
CA ALA A 469 -16.50 -25.93 -19.02
C ALA A 469 -16.29 -24.45 -18.71
N PRO A 470 -16.26 -24.02 -17.44
CA PRO A 470 -15.98 -22.65 -17.08
C PRO A 470 -14.51 -22.28 -17.37
N GLY A 471 -14.25 -21.00 -17.53
CA GLY A 471 -12.90 -20.48 -17.74
C GLY A 471 -12.87 -18.98 -17.47
N PHE A 472 -11.71 -18.35 -17.53
CA PHE A 472 -11.57 -16.92 -17.39
C PHE A 472 -11.67 -16.24 -18.76
N TYR A 473 -12.86 -15.79 -19.07
CA TYR A 473 -13.18 -15.03 -20.28
C TYR A 473 -13.06 -13.54 -20.03
N ARG A 474 -12.55 -12.82 -21.01
CA ARG A 474 -12.61 -11.36 -21.03
C ARG A 474 -13.78 -10.91 -21.88
N VAL A 475 -14.81 -10.40 -21.25
CA VAL A 475 -16.04 -9.96 -21.93
C VAL A 475 -16.11 -8.44 -21.95
N GLN A 476 -16.66 -7.88 -23.05
CA GLN A 476 -16.79 -6.44 -23.20
C GLN A 476 -18.18 -6.08 -23.70
N SER A 477 -18.88 -5.23 -22.96
CA SER A 477 -20.15 -4.64 -23.37
C SER A 477 -20.16 -3.13 -23.06
N ASN A 478 -20.69 -2.33 -23.98
CA ASN A 478 -20.78 -0.87 -23.85
C ASN A 478 -19.43 -0.21 -23.46
N GLY A 479 -18.34 -0.67 -24.06
CA GLY A 479 -16.98 -0.18 -23.80
C GLY A 479 -16.34 -0.66 -22.50
N LYS A 480 -17.08 -1.30 -21.59
CA LYS A 480 -16.53 -1.80 -20.32
C LYS A 480 -16.08 -3.25 -20.47
N VAL A 481 -14.83 -3.49 -20.12
CA VAL A 481 -14.24 -4.83 -20.07
C VAL A 481 -14.30 -5.37 -18.65
N LYS A 482 -14.65 -6.64 -18.49
CA LYS A 482 -14.62 -7.38 -17.23
C LYS A 482 -14.21 -8.82 -17.45
N MET A 483 -13.72 -9.47 -16.40
CA MET A 483 -13.51 -10.91 -16.40
C MET A 483 -14.83 -11.65 -16.05
N SER A 484 -15.00 -12.85 -16.60
CA SER A 484 -16.18 -13.68 -16.37
C SER A 484 -15.80 -15.15 -16.36
N THR A 485 -16.43 -15.95 -15.51
CA THR A 485 -16.28 -17.42 -15.53
C THR A 485 -17.08 -18.08 -16.65
N ARG A 486 -17.95 -17.33 -17.31
CA ARG A 486 -18.80 -17.79 -18.43
C ARG A 486 -18.46 -17.08 -19.71
N PRO A 487 -18.60 -17.74 -20.87
CA PRO A 487 -18.37 -17.11 -22.16
C PRO A 487 -19.32 -15.93 -22.38
N GLY A 488 -18.82 -14.94 -23.10
CA GLY A 488 -19.56 -13.75 -23.49
C GLY A 488 -18.82 -12.98 -24.58
N GLU A 489 -19.54 -12.12 -25.27
CA GLU A 489 -19.02 -11.34 -26.39
C GLU A 489 -17.95 -10.34 -25.92
N HIS A 490 -16.90 -10.17 -26.72
CA HIS A 490 -15.95 -9.05 -26.61
C HIS A 490 -16.15 -8.09 -27.77
N GLN A 491 -17.05 -7.10 -27.62
CA GLN A 491 -17.49 -6.18 -28.67
C GLN A 491 -16.33 -5.43 -29.34
N GLY A 492 -15.34 -4.97 -28.56
CA GLY A 492 -14.19 -4.26 -29.09
C GLY A 492 -13.32 -5.11 -30.03
N LEU A 493 -13.25 -6.42 -29.79
CA LEU A 493 -12.54 -7.34 -30.67
C LEU A 493 -13.42 -8.00 -31.73
N GLY A 494 -14.73 -7.86 -31.66
CA GLY A 494 -15.68 -8.51 -32.60
C GLY A 494 -15.72 -10.03 -32.44
N LEU A 495 -15.64 -10.54 -31.19
CA LEU A 495 -15.53 -11.96 -30.89
C LEU A 495 -16.68 -12.42 -29.99
N ALA A 496 -17.23 -13.60 -30.27
CA ALA A 496 -18.20 -14.25 -29.40
C ALA A 496 -17.59 -14.84 -28.13
N HIS A 497 -16.32 -15.23 -28.18
CA HIS A 497 -15.55 -15.81 -27.08
C HIS A 497 -14.16 -15.20 -27.04
N TYR A 498 -13.68 -14.81 -25.86
CA TYR A 498 -12.30 -14.37 -25.71
C TYR A 498 -11.74 -14.87 -24.37
N LEU A 499 -11.09 -16.01 -24.43
CA LEU A 499 -10.42 -16.65 -23.29
C LEU A 499 -9.01 -16.06 -23.15
N TRP A 500 -8.51 -15.88 -21.94
CA TRP A 500 -7.10 -15.60 -21.75
C TRP A 500 -6.34 -16.91 -21.51
N ALA A 501 -5.60 -17.38 -22.52
CA ALA A 501 -4.91 -18.67 -22.50
C ALA A 501 -3.54 -18.68 -23.20
N SER A 502 -3.07 -17.52 -23.67
CA SER A 502 -1.86 -17.41 -24.50
C SER A 502 -0.60 -16.97 -23.73
N SER A 503 -0.67 -16.76 -22.42
CA SER A 503 0.48 -16.32 -21.63
C SER A 503 0.54 -17.00 -20.24
N PRO A 504 0.59 -18.34 -20.16
CA PRO A 504 0.49 -19.10 -18.92
C PRO A 504 1.73 -19.00 -18.02
N LEU A 505 2.88 -18.56 -18.53
CA LEU A 505 4.09 -18.36 -17.71
C LEU A 505 3.98 -17.10 -16.85
N ARG A 506 3.16 -16.13 -17.25
CA ARG A 506 3.08 -14.82 -16.63
C ARG A 506 1.69 -14.36 -16.15
N ARG A 507 0.62 -15.11 -16.45
CA ARG A 507 -0.74 -14.82 -15.96
C ARG A 507 -1.42 -16.08 -15.43
N TYR A 508 -1.93 -16.02 -14.21
CA TYR A 508 -2.63 -17.14 -13.58
C TYR A 508 -3.94 -17.50 -14.27
N SER A 509 -4.61 -16.51 -14.85
CA SER A 509 -5.80 -16.73 -15.68
C SER A 509 -5.53 -17.70 -16.81
N ASP A 510 -4.41 -17.55 -17.48
CA ASP A 510 -4.00 -18.37 -18.62
C ASP A 510 -3.58 -19.78 -18.19
N LEU A 511 -2.85 -19.88 -17.07
CA LEU A 511 -2.48 -21.16 -16.47
C LEU A 511 -3.71 -21.95 -16.02
N LEU A 512 -4.69 -21.30 -15.40
CA LEU A 512 -5.96 -21.90 -14.99
C LEU A 512 -6.75 -22.38 -16.22
N ASN A 513 -6.90 -21.52 -17.24
CA ASN A 513 -7.62 -21.84 -18.46
C ASN A 513 -6.96 -22.99 -19.23
N GLN A 514 -5.62 -23.04 -19.25
CA GLN A 514 -4.88 -24.12 -19.88
C GLN A 514 -5.19 -25.48 -19.24
N ARG A 515 -5.36 -25.55 -17.92
CA ARG A 515 -5.81 -26.77 -17.22
C ARG A 515 -7.18 -27.22 -17.68
N GLN A 516 -8.11 -26.28 -17.84
CA GLN A 516 -9.47 -26.58 -18.34
C GLN A 516 -9.41 -27.10 -19.79
N VAL A 517 -8.64 -26.44 -20.66
CA VAL A 517 -8.46 -26.87 -22.06
C VAL A 517 -7.83 -28.26 -22.14
N LEU A 518 -6.77 -28.52 -21.36
CA LEU A 518 -6.10 -29.82 -21.33
C LEU A 518 -7.06 -30.95 -20.89
N ALA A 519 -7.88 -30.73 -19.87
CA ALA A 519 -8.85 -31.71 -19.40
C ALA A 519 -9.93 -32.00 -20.46
N VAL A 520 -10.46 -30.95 -21.11
CA VAL A 520 -11.46 -31.12 -22.17
C VAL A 520 -10.87 -31.91 -23.37
N LEU A 521 -9.64 -31.64 -23.77
CA LEU A 521 -8.96 -32.37 -24.85
C LEU A 521 -8.70 -33.83 -24.52
N ALA A 522 -8.40 -34.13 -23.26
CA ALA A 522 -8.21 -35.51 -22.77
C ALA A 522 -9.55 -36.26 -22.59
N GLY A 523 -10.67 -35.59 -22.65
CA GLY A 523 -12.00 -36.14 -22.31
C GLY A 523 -12.19 -36.32 -20.79
N ASP A 524 -11.37 -35.66 -19.99
CA ASP A 524 -11.42 -35.69 -18.53
C ASP A 524 -12.36 -34.63 -17.98
N LYS A 525 -12.75 -34.77 -16.72
CA LYS A 525 -13.50 -33.75 -16.01
C LYS A 525 -12.61 -32.53 -15.76
N PRO A 526 -13.02 -31.32 -16.19
CA PRO A 526 -12.26 -30.10 -15.91
C PRO A 526 -12.04 -29.88 -14.41
N PRO A 527 -10.84 -29.42 -14.00
CA PRO A 527 -10.49 -29.18 -12.59
C PRO A 527 -11.40 -28.20 -11.85
N TYR A 528 -12.03 -27.27 -12.57
CA TYR A 528 -12.99 -26.33 -12.02
C TYR A 528 -14.36 -26.55 -12.63
N ALA A 529 -15.40 -26.55 -11.79
CA ALA A 529 -16.81 -26.67 -12.19
C ALA A 529 -17.48 -25.28 -12.21
N ASP A 530 -18.68 -25.21 -12.81
CA ASP A 530 -19.43 -23.94 -12.99
C ASP A 530 -19.68 -23.15 -11.69
N ASN A 531 -19.83 -23.83 -10.55
CA ASN A 531 -20.11 -23.21 -9.25
C ASN A 531 -18.95 -23.38 -8.26
N ASP A 532 -17.74 -23.51 -8.76
CA ASP A 532 -16.55 -23.67 -7.92
C ASP A 532 -16.20 -22.36 -7.21
N ALA A 533 -16.27 -22.36 -5.88
CA ALA A 533 -16.01 -21.17 -5.06
C ALA A 533 -14.56 -20.66 -5.22
N GLU A 534 -13.60 -21.57 -5.41
CA GLU A 534 -12.20 -21.21 -5.64
C GLU A 534 -12.00 -20.53 -7.00
N LEU A 535 -12.74 -20.95 -8.03
CA LEU A 535 -12.72 -20.31 -9.34
C LEU A 535 -13.18 -18.83 -9.24
N PHE A 536 -14.27 -18.57 -8.51
CA PHE A 536 -14.77 -17.20 -8.30
C PHE A 536 -13.81 -16.37 -7.46
N ALA A 537 -13.25 -16.95 -6.38
CA ALA A 537 -12.25 -16.28 -5.57
C ALA A 537 -11.00 -15.93 -6.40
N ALA A 538 -10.53 -16.88 -7.23
CA ALA A 538 -9.39 -16.65 -8.09
C ALA A 538 -9.64 -15.54 -9.14
N LEU A 539 -10.85 -15.44 -9.68
CA LEU A 539 -11.21 -14.37 -10.62
C LEU A 539 -11.21 -13.01 -9.92
N THR A 540 -11.86 -12.90 -8.75
CA THR A 540 -11.93 -11.64 -7.98
C THR A 540 -10.55 -11.15 -7.58
N ASP A 541 -9.72 -12.06 -7.05
CA ASP A 541 -8.36 -11.72 -6.63
C ASP A 541 -7.48 -11.36 -7.82
N PHE A 542 -7.66 -12.05 -8.97
CA PHE A 542 -6.93 -11.73 -10.19
C PHE A 542 -7.25 -10.32 -10.70
N GLU A 543 -8.52 -9.93 -10.78
CA GLU A 543 -8.90 -8.57 -11.21
C GLU A 543 -8.34 -7.49 -10.28
N ALA A 544 -8.43 -7.70 -8.97
CA ALA A 544 -7.92 -6.76 -7.97
C ALA A 544 -6.39 -6.62 -8.06
N THR A 545 -5.67 -7.75 -8.08
CA THR A 545 -4.20 -7.77 -8.11
C THR A 545 -3.67 -7.24 -9.46
N TYR A 546 -4.29 -7.63 -10.57
CA TYR A 546 -3.90 -7.16 -11.90
C TYR A 546 -4.06 -5.63 -12.02
N SER A 547 -5.13 -5.07 -11.46
CA SER A 547 -5.33 -3.62 -11.39
C SER A 547 -4.27 -2.92 -10.52
N GLN A 548 -3.98 -3.49 -9.35
CA GLN A 548 -2.94 -2.97 -8.46
C GLN A 548 -1.56 -2.95 -9.12
N TYR A 549 -1.21 -4.01 -9.87
CA TYR A 549 0.05 -4.10 -10.58
C TYR A 549 0.13 -3.10 -11.74
N ALA A 550 -0.96 -2.92 -12.49
CA ALA A 550 -1.04 -1.92 -13.54
C ALA A 550 -0.89 -0.49 -12.99
N GLU A 551 -1.57 -0.16 -11.89
CA GLU A 551 -1.42 1.13 -11.22
C GLU A 551 0.01 1.38 -10.72
N PHE A 552 0.68 0.35 -10.24
CA PHE A 552 2.09 0.46 -9.85
C PHE A 552 2.97 0.68 -11.08
N GLN A 553 2.76 -0.09 -12.15
CA GLN A 553 3.51 0.04 -13.39
C GLN A 553 3.38 1.47 -13.94
N ASP A 554 2.17 2.00 -14.04
CA ASP A 554 1.93 3.38 -14.50
C ASP A 554 2.67 4.41 -13.62
N ARG A 555 2.66 4.23 -12.30
CA ARG A 555 3.35 5.13 -11.35
C ARG A 555 4.88 5.06 -11.48
N ILE A 556 5.44 3.88 -11.63
CA ILE A 556 6.89 3.72 -11.73
C ILE A 556 7.41 4.14 -13.12
N GLU A 557 6.65 3.94 -14.18
CA GLU A 557 6.94 4.49 -15.51
C GLU A 557 6.90 6.02 -15.49
N HIS A 558 5.90 6.61 -14.84
CA HIS A 558 5.85 8.06 -14.63
C HIS A 558 7.06 8.58 -13.85
N TYR A 559 7.47 7.90 -12.77
CA TYR A 559 8.71 8.23 -12.04
C TYR A 559 9.93 8.25 -12.98
N TRP A 560 10.08 7.24 -13.83
CA TRP A 560 11.20 7.16 -14.77
C TRP A 560 11.14 8.24 -15.87
N CYS A 561 9.96 8.64 -16.28
CA CYS A 561 9.80 9.80 -17.15
C CYS A 561 10.28 11.08 -16.48
N LEU A 562 9.93 11.31 -15.20
CA LEU A 562 10.40 12.46 -14.44
C LEU A 562 11.92 12.41 -14.22
N ARG A 563 12.46 11.21 -13.97
CA ARG A 563 13.90 10.98 -13.87
C ARG A 563 14.60 11.33 -15.18
N TRP A 564 14.05 10.91 -16.32
CA TRP A 564 14.56 11.26 -17.65
C TRP A 564 14.57 12.78 -17.88
N LEU A 565 13.50 13.48 -17.53
CA LEU A 565 13.45 14.95 -17.64
C LEU A 565 14.56 15.65 -16.84
N LEU A 566 14.81 15.19 -15.63
CA LEU A 566 15.92 15.71 -14.78
C LEU A 566 17.28 15.35 -15.36
N GLN A 567 17.46 14.10 -15.79
CA GLN A 567 18.69 13.57 -16.35
C GLN A 567 19.13 14.33 -17.61
N GLU A 568 18.18 14.65 -18.48
CA GLU A 568 18.43 15.38 -19.72
C GLU A 568 18.36 16.92 -19.55
N GLY A 569 18.09 17.41 -18.34
CA GLY A 569 17.99 18.83 -18.04
C GLY A 569 16.86 19.54 -18.81
N VAL A 570 15.76 18.83 -19.08
CA VAL A 570 14.65 19.34 -19.90
C VAL A 570 13.87 20.40 -19.14
N THR A 571 13.92 21.63 -19.61
CA THR A 571 13.14 22.77 -19.08
C THR A 571 12.01 23.18 -20.04
N GLU A 572 12.06 22.77 -21.31
CA GLU A 572 11.04 22.98 -22.33
C GLU A 572 10.98 21.77 -23.27
N THR A 573 9.79 21.37 -23.67
CA THR A 573 9.59 20.26 -24.60
C THR A 573 8.33 20.48 -25.45
N THR A 574 8.11 19.63 -26.46
CA THR A 574 6.89 19.62 -27.26
C THR A 574 5.82 18.71 -26.67
N ALA A 575 4.57 19.09 -26.86
CA ALA A 575 3.41 18.32 -26.45
C ALA A 575 2.31 18.41 -27.50
N SER A 576 1.57 17.34 -27.70
CA SER A 576 0.40 17.28 -28.60
C SER A 576 -0.90 17.46 -27.80
N VAL A 577 -1.77 18.32 -28.26
CA VAL A 577 -3.09 18.53 -27.66
C VAL A 577 -3.97 17.31 -27.95
N ILE A 578 -4.49 16.65 -26.90
CA ILE A 578 -5.41 15.52 -27.04
C ILE A 578 -6.85 16.03 -27.20
N ARG A 579 -7.29 16.85 -26.25
CA ARG A 579 -8.62 17.51 -26.22
C ARG A 579 -8.63 18.56 -25.10
N ASP A 580 -9.38 19.61 -25.30
CA ASP A 580 -9.53 20.70 -24.31
C ASP A 580 -8.16 21.18 -23.79
N ASN A 581 -7.93 21.05 -22.49
CA ASN A 581 -6.68 21.39 -21.83
C ASN A 581 -5.79 20.17 -21.50
N LEU A 582 -6.04 19.02 -22.11
CA LEU A 582 -5.28 17.81 -21.92
C LEU A 582 -4.25 17.64 -23.05
N VAL A 583 -2.98 17.53 -22.68
CA VAL A 583 -1.86 17.39 -23.62
C VAL A 583 -1.01 16.17 -23.30
N ARG A 584 -0.37 15.60 -24.32
CA ARG A 584 0.61 14.51 -24.18
C ARG A 584 1.99 15.04 -24.56
N LEU A 585 2.98 14.81 -23.73
CA LEU A 585 4.37 15.08 -24.10
C LEU A 585 4.78 14.13 -25.24
N GLU A 586 5.40 14.69 -26.31
CA GLU A 586 5.66 13.90 -27.53
C GLU A 586 6.74 12.82 -27.35
N ARG A 587 7.69 13.06 -26.43
CA ARG A 587 8.83 12.15 -26.17
C ARG A 587 8.63 11.23 -24.98
N LEU A 588 7.52 11.36 -24.25
CA LEU A 588 7.26 10.60 -23.01
C LEU A 588 5.78 10.21 -22.91
N PRO A 589 5.45 9.09 -22.27
CA PRO A 589 4.06 8.68 -22.02
C PRO A 589 3.39 9.51 -20.91
N ILE A 590 3.65 10.80 -20.86
CA ILE A 590 3.05 11.69 -19.86
C ILE A 590 1.89 12.46 -20.48
N VAL A 591 0.74 12.33 -19.87
CA VAL A 591 -0.44 13.15 -20.17
C VAL A 591 -0.67 14.10 -19.01
N VAL A 592 -0.76 15.39 -19.29
CA VAL A 592 -0.89 16.44 -18.28
C VAL A 592 -2.01 17.40 -18.66
N ARG A 593 -2.66 17.96 -17.65
CA ARG A 593 -3.68 19.00 -17.81
C ARG A 593 -3.02 20.38 -17.64
N LEU A 594 -3.21 21.24 -18.63
CA LEU A 594 -2.73 22.62 -18.63
C LEU A 594 -3.92 23.57 -18.41
N PRO A 595 -4.15 24.10 -17.20
CA PRO A 595 -5.31 24.96 -16.92
C PRO A 595 -5.36 26.21 -17.79
N ASP A 596 -4.19 26.75 -18.16
CA ASP A 596 -4.05 28.00 -18.89
C ASP A 596 -3.89 27.79 -20.41
N LEU A 597 -4.17 26.57 -20.93
CA LEU A 597 -4.08 26.30 -22.36
C LEU A 597 -5.18 27.08 -23.10
N PRO A 598 -4.85 27.91 -24.08
CA PRO A 598 -5.87 28.52 -24.95
C PRO A 598 -6.60 27.45 -25.76
N SER A 599 -7.75 27.82 -26.36
CA SER A 599 -8.49 26.91 -27.22
C SER A 599 -7.66 26.58 -28.47
N ILE A 600 -7.09 25.39 -28.50
CA ILE A 600 -6.25 24.85 -29.58
C ILE A 600 -6.85 23.54 -30.04
N ALA A 601 -6.83 23.32 -31.36
CA ALA A 601 -7.38 22.11 -31.99
C ALA A 601 -6.61 20.85 -31.51
N PRO A 602 -7.31 19.70 -31.35
CA PRO A 602 -6.65 18.42 -31.11
C PRO A 602 -5.55 18.12 -32.15
N GLU A 603 -4.59 17.31 -31.79
CA GLU A 603 -3.41 16.93 -32.61
C GLU A 603 -2.45 18.07 -32.97
N THR A 604 -2.69 19.26 -32.46
CA THR A 604 -1.75 20.39 -32.62
C THR A 604 -0.57 20.26 -31.64
N SER A 605 0.65 20.37 -32.17
CA SER A 605 1.87 20.42 -31.35
C SER A 605 2.08 21.82 -30.76
N ILE A 606 2.41 21.86 -29.47
CA ILE A 606 2.66 23.07 -28.70
C ILE A 606 3.97 22.93 -27.93
N ARG A 607 4.55 24.06 -27.49
CA ARG A 607 5.65 24.06 -26.55
C ARG A 607 5.13 24.19 -25.13
N VAL A 608 5.75 23.42 -24.21
CA VAL A 608 5.44 23.44 -22.80
C VAL A 608 6.72 23.59 -21.97
N ALA A 609 6.66 24.42 -20.94
CA ALA A 609 7.73 24.58 -19.98
C ALA A 609 7.55 23.58 -18.83
N VAL A 610 8.64 22.93 -18.44
CA VAL A 610 8.71 21.94 -17.36
C VAL A 610 9.55 22.50 -16.21
N SER A 611 9.05 22.40 -14.99
CA SER A 611 9.74 22.89 -13.79
C SER A 611 9.33 22.10 -12.55
N ARG A 612 10.07 22.33 -11.44
CA ARG A 612 9.77 21.77 -10.11
C ARG A 612 9.53 20.26 -10.10
N ILE A 613 10.41 19.52 -10.76
CA ILE A 613 10.35 18.07 -10.75
C ILE A 613 10.73 17.57 -9.35
N ASP A 614 9.81 16.85 -8.71
CA ASP A 614 10.00 16.17 -7.42
C ASP A 614 9.86 14.67 -7.62
N LEU A 615 10.95 13.94 -7.56
CA LEU A 615 10.99 12.48 -7.73
C LEU A 615 10.38 11.74 -6.53
N LEU A 616 10.42 12.33 -5.34
CA LEU A 616 9.86 11.71 -4.13
C LEU A 616 8.33 11.77 -4.14
N ALA A 617 7.77 12.89 -4.53
CA ALA A 617 6.33 13.06 -4.71
C ALA A 617 5.84 12.53 -6.06
N ALA A 618 6.74 12.21 -6.99
CA ALA A 618 6.48 11.88 -8.40
C ALA A 618 5.60 12.93 -9.09
N THR A 619 5.96 14.22 -8.93
CA THR A 619 5.23 15.37 -9.47
C THR A 619 6.14 16.33 -10.22
N PHE A 620 5.55 17.15 -11.06
CA PHE A 620 6.23 18.24 -11.76
C PHE A 620 5.23 19.34 -12.12
N GLU A 621 5.72 20.52 -12.43
CA GLU A 621 4.92 21.60 -13.01
C GLU A 621 5.12 21.65 -14.50
N CYS A 622 4.00 21.79 -15.23
CA CYS A 622 3.98 21.95 -16.67
C CYS A 622 3.10 23.15 -17.04
N ARG A 623 3.56 24.02 -17.92
CA ARG A 623 2.84 25.22 -18.35
C ARG A 623 2.94 25.41 -19.86
N TYR A 624 1.93 26.00 -20.46
CA TYR A 624 1.97 26.39 -21.87
C TYR A 624 3.04 27.44 -22.12
N ALA A 625 3.92 27.20 -23.11
CA ALA A 625 5.05 28.08 -23.45
C ALA A 625 4.91 28.73 -24.86
N GLY A 626 3.89 28.36 -25.62
CA GLY A 626 3.62 28.93 -26.94
C GLY A 626 3.42 27.86 -28.04
N PRO A 627 3.13 28.32 -29.30
CA PRO A 627 3.06 27.42 -30.45
C PRO A 627 4.45 26.87 -30.80
N VAL A 628 4.50 25.72 -31.46
CA VAL A 628 5.73 25.27 -32.14
C VAL A 628 5.93 26.16 -33.35
N SER A 629 7.08 26.81 -33.46
CA SER A 629 7.44 27.70 -34.57
C SER A 629 7.76 26.92 -35.83
#